data_14a174060b864084412e6f707ec776f8
#
_entry.id   14a174060b864084412e6f707ec776f8
#
_cell.length_a   1.000
_cell.length_b   1.000
_cell.length_c   1.000
_cell.angle_alpha   90.00
_cell.angle_beta   90.00
_cell.angle_gamma   90.00
#
_symmetry.space_group_name_H-M   'P 1'
#
loop_
_entity.id
_entity.type
_entity.pdbx_description
1 polymer ?
#
loop_
_entity_poly.entity_id
_entity_poly.type
_entity_poly.pdbx_seq_one_letter_code
_entity_poly.pdbx_strand_id
1 'polypeptide(L)'
;ELEENLVFLRPLGLRLVRSTRSAARKYGDYIAVVVVAPILWVISSSMGNYAAEILGVAGSPALEVLSRAGSLVVAWVMFTFIYVVLPSTKVRFTAALTAGVVAGTAFVLFQWGYVYLQRWMTSYNAIYGSFAALPLFLLWMQISWEILLLGGELSFAYQNVARFDEERESLLVSYDCRRKLMVGVMVLVSRAFRDGRGAVSFSEIRDRLDVPTRIMNNILYTLVQA
;
A
#
# COMPACT_ATOMS: atom_id res chain seq x y z
N GLU A 1 -5.17 17.46 -47.78
CA GLU A 1 -6.29 16.96 -46.95
C GLU A 1 -6.02 15.57 -46.32
N LEU A 2 -5.38 14.61 -47.01
CA LEU A 2 -5.04 13.30 -46.46
C LEU A 2 -3.88 13.35 -45.44
N GLU A 3 -2.88 14.20 -45.67
CA GLU A 3 -1.76 14.36 -44.73
C GLU A 3 -2.15 15.12 -43.44
N GLU A 4 -3.01 16.12 -43.52
CA GLU A 4 -3.52 16.84 -42.35
C GLU A 4 -4.36 15.95 -41.45
N ASN A 5 -5.19 15.06 -42.00
CA ASN A 5 -5.95 14.06 -41.25
C ASN A 5 -5.05 13.01 -40.54
N LEU A 6 -3.94 12.65 -41.18
CA LEU A 6 -2.96 11.73 -40.56
C LEU A 6 -2.23 12.34 -39.36
N VAL A 7 -1.93 13.64 -39.40
CA VAL A 7 -1.32 14.38 -38.29
C VAL A 7 -2.26 14.46 -37.08
N PHE A 8 -3.56 14.59 -37.30
CA PHE A 8 -4.59 14.65 -36.26
C PHE A 8 -4.81 13.26 -35.59
N LEU A 9 -4.70 12.16 -36.34
CA LEU A 9 -4.92 10.81 -35.86
C LEU A 9 -3.70 10.21 -35.09
N ARG A 10 -2.51 10.75 -35.35
CA ARG A 10 -1.25 10.29 -34.67
C ARG A 10 -1.30 10.36 -33.14
N PRO A 11 -1.74 11.46 -32.48
CA PRO A 11 -1.82 11.54 -31.04
C PRO A 11 -2.91 10.63 -30.45
N LEU A 12 -3.99 10.36 -31.18
CA LEU A 12 -5.05 9.45 -30.77
C LEU A 12 -4.58 7.99 -30.79
N GLY A 13 -3.86 7.57 -31.82
CA GLY A 13 -3.28 6.23 -31.92
C GLY A 13 -2.26 5.97 -30.81
N LEU A 14 -1.39 6.93 -30.49
CA LEU A 14 -0.42 6.82 -29.40
C LEU A 14 -1.09 6.77 -28.01
N ARG A 15 -2.19 7.48 -27.82
CA ARG A 15 -2.98 7.44 -26.58
C ARG A 15 -3.67 6.08 -26.41
N LEU A 16 -4.25 5.53 -27.46
CA LEU A 16 -4.88 4.21 -27.45
C LEU A 16 -3.88 3.10 -27.16
N VAL A 17 -2.72 3.09 -27.84
CA VAL A 17 -1.65 2.11 -27.60
C VAL A 17 -1.08 2.23 -26.20
N ARG A 18 -0.95 3.44 -25.66
CA ARG A 18 -0.48 3.65 -24.28
C ARG A 18 -1.54 3.20 -23.26
N SER A 19 -2.82 3.40 -23.53
CA SER A 19 -3.94 2.95 -22.72
C SER A 19 -4.04 1.43 -22.69
N THR A 20 -3.94 0.75 -23.84
CA THR A 20 -4.00 -0.72 -23.91
C THR A 20 -2.80 -1.38 -23.26
N ARG A 21 -1.59 -0.81 -23.39
CA ARG A 21 -0.39 -1.31 -22.68
C ARG A 21 -0.53 -1.17 -21.16
N SER A 22 -1.12 -0.09 -20.69
CA SER A 22 -1.35 0.11 -19.24
C SER A 22 -2.42 -0.86 -18.70
N ALA A 23 -3.47 -1.11 -19.47
CA ALA A 23 -4.48 -2.10 -19.14
C ALA A 23 -3.92 -3.53 -19.15
N ALA A 24 -3.20 -3.92 -20.20
CA ALA A 24 -2.59 -5.24 -20.29
C ALA A 24 -1.60 -5.51 -19.15
N ARG A 25 -0.84 -4.50 -18.71
CA ARG A 25 0.06 -4.63 -17.55
C ARG A 25 -0.74 -4.86 -16.26
N LYS A 26 -1.81 -4.10 -16.03
CA LYS A 26 -2.69 -4.29 -14.86
C LYS A 26 -3.30 -5.69 -14.80
N TYR A 27 -3.82 -6.18 -15.93
CA TYR A 27 -4.35 -7.55 -15.98
C TYR A 27 -3.27 -8.60 -15.79
N GLY A 28 -2.06 -8.39 -16.32
CA GLY A 28 -0.90 -9.24 -16.09
C GLY A 28 -0.53 -9.33 -14.61
N ASP A 29 -0.54 -8.22 -13.90
CA ASP A 29 -0.25 -8.17 -12.47
C ASP A 29 -1.30 -8.95 -11.64
N TYR A 30 -2.60 -8.81 -11.96
CA TYR A 30 -3.65 -9.59 -11.31
C TYR A 30 -3.55 -11.09 -11.60
N ILE A 31 -3.27 -11.47 -12.86
CA ILE A 31 -3.07 -12.87 -13.23
C ILE A 31 -1.83 -13.43 -12.51
N ALA A 32 -0.75 -12.66 -12.41
CA ALA A 32 0.44 -13.07 -11.67
C ALA A 32 0.12 -13.37 -10.20
N VAL A 33 -0.65 -12.52 -9.53
CA VAL A 33 -1.07 -12.77 -8.13
C VAL A 33 -1.93 -14.02 -8.03
N VAL A 34 -2.94 -14.17 -8.89
CA VAL A 34 -3.87 -15.30 -8.87
C VAL A 34 -3.16 -16.64 -9.15
N VAL A 35 -2.11 -16.65 -9.98
CA VAL A 35 -1.37 -17.87 -10.32
C VAL A 35 -0.23 -18.12 -9.33
N VAL A 36 0.55 -17.09 -9.00
CA VAL A 36 1.77 -17.24 -8.18
C VAL A 36 1.42 -17.53 -6.71
N ALA A 37 0.37 -16.91 -6.15
CA ALA A 37 0.03 -17.10 -4.75
C ALA A 37 -0.37 -18.56 -4.41
N PRO A 38 -1.23 -19.26 -5.18
CA PRO A 38 -1.50 -20.68 -4.95
C PRO A 38 -0.27 -21.58 -5.14
N ILE A 39 0.57 -21.28 -6.14
CA ILE A 39 1.80 -22.05 -6.39
C ILE A 39 2.76 -21.92 -5.20
N LEU A 40 3.00 -20.71 -4.72
CA LEU A 40 3.83 -20.48 -3.53
C LEU A 40 3.27 -21.20 -2.30
N TRP A 41 1.93 -21.22 -2.15
CA TRP A 41 1.27 -21.93 -1.06
C TRP A 41 1.49 -23.44 -1.13
N VAL A 42 1.32 -24.05 -2.32
CA VAL A 42 1.54 -25.47 -2.54
C VAL A 42 3.00 -25.84 -2.32
N ILE A 43 3.94 -25.04 -2.84
CA ILE A 43 5.38 -25.25 -2.62
C ILE A 43 5.70 -25.21 -1.13
N SER A 44 5.17 -24.22 -0.40
CA SER A 44 5.39 -24.10 1.03
C SER A 44 4.90 -25.30 1.82
N SER A 45 3.70 -25.79 1.53
CA SER A 45 3.12 -26.94 2.22
C SER A 45 3.86 -28.24 1.88
N SER A 46 4.38 -28.36 0.67
CA SER A 46 5.10 -29.55 0.20
C SER A 46 6.54 -29.58 0.70
N MET A 47 7.23 -28.43 0.78
CA MET A 47 8.64 -28.37 1.19
C MET A 47 8.89 -28.95 2.59
N GLY A 48 7.96 -28.74 3.52
CA GLY A 48 8.07 -29.32 4.86
C GLY A 48 8.10 -30.85 4.85
N ASN A 49 7.25 -31.46 4.03
CA ASN A 49 7.15 -32.91 3.91
C ASN A 49 8.36 -33.51 3.17
N TYR A 50 8.78 -32.89 2.06
CA TYR A 50 9.97 -33.33 1.32
C TYR A 50 11.26 -33.17 2.12
N ALA A 51 11.43 -32.07 2.84
CA ALA A 51 12.58 -31.87 3.71
C ALA A 51 12.63 -32.91 4.84
N ALA A 52 11.47 -33.31 5.40
CA ALA A 52 11.37 -34.37 6.37
C ALA A 52 11.84 -35.72 5.88
N GLU A 53 11.44 -36.05 4.66
CA GLU A 53 11.77 -37.32 4.00
C GLU A 53 13.24 -37.39 3.62
N ILE A 54 13.81 -36.33 3.03
CA ILE A 54 15.21 -36.27 2.60
C ILE A 54 16.18 -36.27 3.79
N LEU A 55 15.83 -35.58 4.87
CA LEU A 55 16.70 -35.48 6.06
C LEU A 55 16.54 -36.67 7.01
N GLY A 56 15.61 -37.59 6.77
CA GLY A 56 15.35 -38.74 7.63
C GLY A 56 14.89 -38.37 9.06
N VAL A 57 14.39 -37.15 9.24
CA VAL A 57 14.00 -36.57 10.55
C VAL A 57 12.48 -36.49 10.69
N ALA A 58 11.74 -37.29 9.88
CA ALA A 58 10.29 -37.35 9.95
C ALA A 58 9.83 -37.64 11.40
N GLY A 59 9.05 -36.73 11.99
CA GLY A 59 8.54 -36.84 13.36
C GLY A 59 9.42 -36.19 14.45
N SER A 60 10.54 -35.53 14.10
CA SER A 60 11.31 -34.79 15.08
C SER A 60 10.67 -33.45 15.43
N PRO A 61 10.74 -33.00 16.71
CA PRO A 61 10.21 -31.70 17.11
C PRO A 61 10.90 -30.53 16.40
N ALA A 62 12.15 -30.70 15.99
CA ALA A 62 12.88 -29.69 15.23
C ALA A 62 12.26 -29.47 13.84
N LEU A 63 11.79 -30.52 13.18
CA LEU A 63 11.14 -30.41 11.90
C LEU A 63 9.77 -29.73 11.99
N GLU A 64 9.03 -29.98 13.05
CA GLU A 64 7.75 -29.29 13.28
C GLU A 64 7.95 -27.78 13.46
N VAL A 65 8.96 -27.37 14.19
CA VAL A 65 9.33 -25.95 14.34
C VAL A 65 9.76 -25.35 12.99
N LEU A 66 10.57 -26.08 12.22
CA LEU A 66 11.07 -25.62 10.92
C LEU A 66 9.91 -25.47 9.89
N SER A 67 8.97 -26.40 9.87
CA SER A 67 7.81 -26.32 8.96
C SER A 67 6.87 -25.17 9.33
N ARG A 68 6.67 -24.91 10.63
CA ARG A 68 5.90 -23.76 11.11
C ARG A 68 6.59 -22.43 10.78
N ALA A 69 7.90 -22.33 10.97
CA ALA A 69 8.68 -21.16 10.59
C ALA A 69 8.67 -20.95 9.08
N GLY A 70 8.78 -22.02 8.30
CA GLY A 70 8.70 -21.98 6.83
C GLY A 70 7.36 -21.42 6.34
N SER A 71 6.24 -21.90 6.90
CA SER A 71 4.91 -21.40 6.54
C SER A 71 4.74 -19.91 6.87
N LEU A 72 5.31 -19.45 7.97
CA LEU A 72 5.29 -18.03 8.35
C LEU A 72 6.08 -17.18 7.35
N VAL A 73 7.28 -17.60 6.97
CA VAL A 73 8.11 -16.90 5.98
C VAL A 73 7.40 -16.81 4.62
N VAL A 74 6.77 -17.91 4.18
CA VAL A 74 6.02 -17.90 2.91
C VAL A 74 4.82 -16.97 2.99
N ALA A 75 4.11 -16.92 4.11
CA ALA A 75 3.03 -15.94 4.30
C ALA A 75 3.57 -14.50 4.18
N TRP A 76 4.71 -14.19 4.80
CA TRP A 76 5.34 -12.86 4.68
C TRP A 76 5.71 -12.51 3.24
N VAL A 77 6.32 -13.44 2.52
CA VAL A 77 6.70 -13.26 1.10
C VAL A 77 5.45 -13.04 0.25
N MET A 78 4.41 -13.86 0.46
CA MET A 78 3.15 -13.78 -0.29
C MET A 78 2.43 -12.44 -0.05
N PHE A 79 2.27 -12.01 1.18
CA PHE A 79 1.62 -10.72 1.49
C PHE A 79 2.47 -9.55 0.99
N THR A 80 3.79 -9.59 1.15
CA THR A 80 4.70 -8.57 0.60
C THR A 80 4.55 -8.48 -0.92
N PHE A 81 4.53 -9.62 -1.62
CA PHE A 81 4.33 -9.68 -3.06
C PHE A 81 2.99 -9.05 -3.47
N ILE A 82 1.90 -9.39 -2.76
CA ILE A 82 0.58 -8.80 -3.01
C ILE A 82 0.63 -7.28 -2.86
N TYR A 83 1.25 -6.75 -1.79
CA TYR A 83 1.32 -5.31 -1.55
C TYR A 83 2.25 -4.54 -2.49
N VAL A 84 3.17 -5.21 -3.16
CA VAL A 84 4.01 -4.60 -4.21
C VAL A 84 3.28 -4.59 -5.56
N VAL A 85 2.60 -5.70 -5.89
CA VAL A 85 2.06 -5.93 -7.24
C VAL A 85 0.63 -5.41 -7.40
N LEU A 86 -0.22 -5.59 -6.37
CA LEU A 86 -1.64 -5.27 -6.45
C LEU A 86 -1.95 -3.77 -6.58
N PRO A 87 -1.28 -2.84 -5.84
CA PRO A 87 -1.56 -1.42 -5.95
C PRO A 87 -1.10 -0.87 -7.30
N SER A 88 -1.95 -0.07 -7.95
CA SER A 88 -1.61 0.64 -9.19
C SER A 88 -0.63 1.80 -8.99
N THR A 89 -0.19 2.05 -7.76
CA THR A 89 0.73 3.11 -7.34
C THR A 89 2.12 2.54 -7.04
N LYS A 90 3.15 3.41 -7.10
CA LYS A 90 4.52 3.00 -6.74
C LYS A 90 4.62 2.84 -5.22
N VAL A 91 4.64 1.60 -4.75
CA VAL A 91 4.87 1.27 -3.35
C VAL A 91 6.36 1.06 -3.09
N ARG A 92 6.86 1.64 -1.99
CA ARG A 92 8.24 1.39 -1.54
C ARG A 92 8.33 -0.05 -1.00
N PHE A 93 9.33 -0.79 -1.45
CA PHE A 93 9.52 -2.19 -1.02
C PHE A 93 9.58 -2.35 0.51
N THR A 94 10.22 -1.40 1.21
CA THR A 94 10.27 -1.41 2.68
C THR A 94 8.89 -1.30 3.33
N ALA A 95 8.01 -0.45 2.79
CA ALA A 95 6.64 -0.30 3.28
C ALA A 95 5.80 -1.56 3.02
N ALA A 96 5.95 -2.17 1.85
CA ALA A 96 5.30 -3.43 1.53
C ALA A 96 5.81 -4.60 2.39
N LEU A 97 7.13 -4.64 2.67
CA LEU A 97 7.73 -5.67 3.51
C LEU A 97 7.24 -5.57 4.96
N THR A 98 7.23 -4.38 5.56
CA THR A 98 6.73 -4.20 6.92
C THR A 98 5.25 -4.58 7.05
N ALA A 99 4.42 -4.14 6.09
CA ALA A 99 3.02 -4.52 6.02
C ALA A 99 2.83 -6.03 5.79
N GLY A 100 3.63 -6.63 4.92
CA GLY A 100 3.61 -8.06 4.62
C GLY A 100 3.96 -8.93 5.82
N VAL A 101 4.94 -8.52 6.62
CA VAL A 101 5.31 -9.21 7.88
C VAL A 101 4.16 -9.13 8.89
N VAL A 102 3.59 -7.95 9.09
CA VAL A 102 2.48 -7.76 10.06
C VAL A 102 1.24 -8.53 9.61
N ALA A 103 0.79 -8.34 8.36
CA ALA A 103 -0.40 -9.00 7.83
C ALA A 103 -0.21 -10.52 7.72
N GLY A 104 0.96 -10.99 7.25
CA GLY A 104 1.26 -12.41 7.18
C GLY A 104 1.28 -13.09 8.55
N THR A 105 1.83 -12.41 9.57
CA THR A 105 1.78 -12.93 10.95
C THR A 105 0.35 -12.98 11.48
N ALA A 106 -0.43 -11.91 11.28
CA ALA A 106 -1.83 -11.86 11.69
C ALA A 106 -2.65 -12.96 10.99
N PHE A 107 -2.41 -13.20 9.70
CA PHE A 107 -3.07 -14.24 8.94
C PHE A 107 -2.75 -15.64 9.46
N VAL A 108 -1.48 -15.96 9.74
CA VAL A 108 -1.09 -17.27 10.29
C VAL A 108 -1.68 -17.48 11.66
N LEU A 109 -1.69 -16.47 12.54
CA LEU A 109 -2.32 -16.54 13.85
C LEU A 109 -3.84 -16.77 13.73
N PHE A 110 -4.49 -16.03 12.85
CA PHE A 110 -5.90 -16.20 12.56
C PHE A 110 -6.20 -17.62 12.05
N GLN A 111 -5.39 -18.13 11.11
CA GLN A 111 -5.55 -19.47 10.55
C GLN A 111 -5.45 -20.56 11.64
N TRP A 112 -4.54 -20.41 12.59
CA TRP A 112 -4.43 -21.34 13.72
C TRP A 112 -5.67 -21.31 14.61
N GLY A 113 -6.15 -20.12 14.95
CA GLY A 113 -7.39 -19.94 15.72
C GLY A 113 -8.60 -20.52 14.98
N TYR A 114 -8.67 -20.31 13.67
CA TYR A 114 -9.74 -20.84 12.83
C TYR A 114 -9.76 -22.37 12.78
N VAL A 115 -8.61 -23.02 12.61
CA VAL A 115 -8.49 -24.48 12.62
C VAL A 115 -8.87 -25.04 14.01
N TYR A 116 -8.47 -24.36 15.08
CA TYR A 116 -8.90 -24.73 16.43
C TYR A 116 -10.41 -24.62 16.62
N LEU A 117 -11.02 -23.52 16.19
CA LEU A 117 -12.46 -23.32 16.22
C LEU A 117 -13.21 -24.38 15.42
N GLN A 118 -12.72 -24.70 14.22
CA GLN A 118 -13.28 -25.71 13.35
C GLN A 118 -13.28 -27.09 13.99
N ARG A 119 -12.18 -27.51 14.64
CA ARG A 119 -12.07 -28.76 15.38
C ARG A 119 -13.05 -28.83 16.55
N TRP A 120 -13.17 -27.73 17.29
CA TRP A 120 -14.09 -27.62 18.41
C TRP A 120 -15.57 -27.75 17.94
N MET A 121 -15.94 -27.06 16.89
CA MET A 121 -17.29 -27.14 16.33
C MET A 121 -17.62 -28.51 15.72
N THR A 122 -16.65 -29.19 15.11
CA THR A 122 -16.83 -30.53 14.56
C THR A 122 -17.17 -31.54 15.67
N SER A 123 -16.67 -31.36 16.89
CA SER A 123 -16.98 -32.22 18.04
C SER A 123 -18.41 -32.11 18.52
N TYR A 124 -19.11 -30.99 18.26
CA TYR A 124 -20.52 -30.77 18.58
C TYR A 124 -21.50 -31.18 17.45
N ASN A 125 -21.00 -31.71 16.35
CA ASN A 125 -21.70 -31.74 15.06
C ASN A 125 -22.55 -32.95 14.75
N ALA A 126 -23.06 -33.69 15.75
CA ALA A 126 -24.08 -34.73 15.44
C ALA A 126 -25.39 -34.15 14.87
N ILE A 127 -25.68 -32.87 15.12
CA ILE A 127 -26.97 -32.25 14.74
C ILE A 127 -26.81 -31.21 13.60
N TYR A 128 -25.72 -30.48 13.53
CA TYR A 128 -25.56 -29.36 12.57
C TYR A 128 -24.71 -29.70 11.33
N GLY A 129 -23.97 -30.79 11.31
CA GLY A 129 -23.28 -31.39 10.16
C GLY A 129 -22.68 -30.39 9.16
N SER A 130 -23.05 -30.55 7.90
CA SER A 130 -22.60 -29.71 6.79
C SER A 130 -23.11 -28.26 6.84
N PHE A 131 -24.14 -27.94 7.63
CA PHE A 131 -24.73 -26.61 7.72
C PHE A 131 -23.75 -25.59 8.38
N ALA A 132 -22.92 -26.05 9.31
CA ALA A 132 -21.93 -25.18 9.97
C ALA A 132 -20.75 -24.81 9.07
N ALA A 133 -20.50 -25.57 8.02
CA ALA A 133 -19.36 -25.32 7.10
C ALA A 133 -19.50 -23.99 6.35
N LEU A 134 -20.72 -23.62 5.95
CA LEU A 134 -20.96 -22.39 5.18
C LEU A 134 -20.72 -21.10 6.00
N PRO A 135 -21.30 -20.95 7.22
CA PRO A 135 -20.96 -19.79 8.07
C PRO A 135 -19.49 -19.72 8.44
N LEU A 136 -18.84 -20.85 8.72
CA LEU A 136 -17.40 -20.88 9.00
C LEU A 136 -16.56 -20.43 7.81
N PHE A 137 -16.92 -20.87 6.61
CA PHE A 137 -16.25 -20.44 5.37
C PHE A 137 -16.41 -18.94 5.16
N LEU A 138 -17.62 -18.39 5.37
CA LEU A 138 -17.87 -16.95 5.25
C LEU A 138 -17.05 -16.14 6.27
N LEU A 139 -16.98 -16.62 7.52
CA LEU A 139 -16.16 -16.01 8.57
C LEU A 139 -14.68 -16.00 8.18
N TRP A 140 -14.17 -17.14 7.68
CA TRP A 140 -12.79 -17.25 7.23
C TRP A 140 -12.49 -16.28 6.08
N MET A 141 -13.37 -16.21 5.09
CA MET A 141 -13.22 -15.29 3.96
C MET A 141 -13.25 -13.84 4.41
N GLN A 142 -14.20 -13.47 5.27
CA GLN A 142 -14.36 -12.11 5.78
C GLN A 142 -13.10 -11.62 6.51
N ILE A 143 -12.63 -12.39 7.49
CA ILE A 143 -11.47 -11.98 8.29
C ILE A 143 -10.18 -12.00 7.46
N SER A 144 -10.02 -12.96 6.54
CA SER A 144 -8.87 -12.99 5.62
C SER A 144 -8.81 -11.73 4.76
N TRP A 145 -9.98 -11.27 4.28
CA TRP A 145 -10.08 -10.03 3.50
C TRP A 145 -9.77 -8.79 4.34
N GLU A 146 -10.26 -8.73 5.58
CA GLU A 146 -9.95 -7.64 6.51
C GLU A 146 -8.46 -7.55 6.82
N ILE A 147 -7.79 -8.66 7.07
CA ILE A 147 -6.33 -8.70 7.28
C ILE A 147 -5.59 -8.18 6.04
N LEU A 148 -6.01 -8.60 4.84
CA LEU A 148 -5.41 -8.17 3.59
C LEU A 148 -5.54 -6.65 3.40
N LEU A 149 -6.72 -6.09 3.62
CA LEU A 149 -6.98 -4.65 3.47
C LEU A 149 -6.23 -3.83 4.53
N LEU A 150 -6.26 -4.28 5.78
CA LEU A 150 -5.56 -3.61 6.88
C LEU A 150 -4.05 -3.54 6.65
N GLY A 151 -3.46 -4.61 6.12
CA GLY A 151 -2.04 -4.59 5.74
C GLY A 151 -1.77 -3.66 4.56
N GLY A 152 -2.67 -3.57 3.59
CA GLY A 152 -2.57 -2.58 2.50
C GLY A 152 -2.59 -1.14 3.01
N GLU A 153 -3.49 -0.84 3.96
CA GLU A 153 -3.58 0.46 4.61
C GLU A 153 -2.33 0.77 5.45
N LEU A 154 -1.81 -0.23 6.15
CA LEU A 154 -0.54 -0.11 6.90
C LEU A 154 0.64 0.22 5.97
N SER A 155 0.73 -0.42 4.81
CA SER A 155 1.74 -0.12 3.80
C SER A 155 1.63 1.33 3.30
N PHE A 156 0.42 1.79 3.05
CA PHE A 156 0.14 3.16 2.64
C PHE A 156 0.49 4.17 3.75
N ALA A 157 0.06 3.91 4.98
CA ALA A 157 0.35 4.76 6.14
C ALA A 157 1.85 4.89 6.37
N TYR A 158 2.58 3.76 6.37
CA TYR A 158 4.05 3.75 6.55
C TYR A 158 4.77 4.56 5.47
N GLN A 159 4.30 4.48 4.22
CA GLN A 159 4.90 5.24 3.12
C GLN A 159 4.65 6.75 3.22
N ASN A 160 3.54 7.17 3.81
CA ASN A 160 3.08 8.55 3.82
C ASN A 160 3.19 9.24 5.20
N VAL A 161 3.84 8.63 6.20
CA VAL A 161 4.00 9.21 7.55
C VAL A 161 4.48 10.65 7.50
N ALA A 162 5.54 10.94 6.75
CA ALA A 162 6.06 12.30 6.63
C ALA A 162 5.05 13.31 6.06
N ARG A 163 4.18 12.86 5.14
CA ARG A 163 3.12 13.72 4.58
C ARG A 163 2.00 14.00 5.59
N PHE A 164 1.69 13.02 6.42
CA PHE A 164 0.67 13.21 7.47
C PHE A 164 1.15 14.19 8.54
N ASP A 165 2.43 14.18 8.87
CA ASP A 165 3.01 15.13 9.82
C ASP A 165 2.97 16.55 9.26
N GLU A 166 3.38 16.77 8.01
CA GLU A 166 3.25 18.08 7.33
C GLU A 166 1.79 18.55 7.22
N GLU A 167 0.86 17.62 7.00
CA GLU A 167 -0.57 17.94 6.91
C GLU A 167 -1.15 18.33 8.25
N ARG A 168 -0.78 17.63 9.32
CA ARG A 168 -1.15 17.98 10.70
C ARG A 168 -0.61 19.35 11.12
N GLU A 169 0.65 19.62 10.86
CA GLU A 169 1.27 20.92 11.15
C GLU A 169 0.54 22.05 10.39
N SER A 170 0.15 21.81 9.14
CA SER A 170 -0.58 22.81 8.35
C SER A 170 -1.99 23.12 8.88
N LEU A 171 -2.64 22.16 9.54
CA LEU A 171 -3.97 22.36 10.16
C LEU A 171 -3.88 23.10 11.51
N LEU A 172 -2.73 23.04 12.18
CA LEU A 172 -2.51 23.70 13.47
C LEU A 172 -2.10 25.17 13.33
N VAL A 173 -1.90 25.67 12.11
CA VAL A 173 -1.57 27.09 11.90
C VAL A 173 -2.76 27.98 12.23
N SER A 174 -2.67 28.67 13.36
CA SER A 174 -3.66 29.64 13.82
C SER A 174 -3.92 30.71 12.76
N TYR A 175 -5.17 31.22 12.70
CA TYR A 175 -5.56 32.30 11.82
C TYR A 175 -4.64 33.52 11.93
N ASP A 176 -4.19 33.85 13.13
CA ASP A 176 -3.25 34.94 13.37
C ASP A 176 -1.86 34.70 12.79
N CYS A 177 -1.37 33.46 12.88
CA CYS A 177 -0.10 33.07 12.25
C CYS A 177 -0.21 33.19 10.74
N ARG A 178 -1.32 32.75 10.14
CA ARG A 178 -1.57 32.86 8.70
C ARG A 178 -1.58 34.32 8.24
N ARG A 179 -2.23 35.23 8.99
CA ARG A 179 -2.18 36.67 8.69
C ARG A 179 -0.78 37.24 8.75
N LYS A 180 0.00 36.91 9.78
CA LYS A 180 1.41 37.34 9.91
C LYS A 180 2.26 36.88 8.74
N LEU A 181 2.06 35.62 8.30
CA LEU A 181 2.76 35.08 7.14
C LEU A 181 2.37 35.79 5.84
N MET A 182 1.09 36.11 5.63
CA MET A 182 0.64 36.90 4.47
C MET A 182 1.33 38.27 4.43
N VAL A 183 1.38 38.96 5.55
CA VAL A 183 2.09 40.25 5.66
C VAL A 183 3.58 40.08 5.41
N GLY A 184 4.20 39.01 5.94
CA GLY A 184 5.60 38.68 5.69
C GLY A 184 5.92 38.50 4.21
N VAL A 185 5.09 37.75 3.50
CA VAL A 185 5.20 37.55 2.03
C VAL A 185 5.10 38.89 1.30
N MET A 186 4.09 39.71 1.63
CA MET A 186 3.89 41.03 1.03
C MET A 186 5.10 41.95 1.25
N VAL A 187 5.67 41.97 2.44
CA VAL A 187 6.87 42.77 2.77
C VAL A 187 8.08 42.29 1.98
N LEU A 188 8.29 40.96 1.85
CA LEU A 188 9.41 40.44 1.07
C LEU A 188 9.31 40.79 -0.41
N VAL A 189 8.12 40.64 -1.00
CA VAL A 189 7.85 40.99 -2.40
C VAL A 189 8.03 42.50 -2.63
N SER A 190 7.49 43.35 -1.74
CA SER A 190 7.61 44.80 -1.82
C SER A 190 9.07 45.28 -1.71
N ARG A 191 9.85 44.66 -0.82
CA ARG A 191 11.29 44.97 -0.70
C ARG A 191 12.05 44.58 -1.96
N ALA A 192 11.81 43.37 -2.48
CA ALA A 192 12.47 42.92 -3.71
C ALA A 192 12.15 43.84 -4.92
N PHE A 193 10.90 44.27 -5.03
CA PHE A 193 10.47 45.22 -6.04
C PHE A 193 11.16 46.58 -5.89
N ARG A 194 11.20 47.13 -4.68
CA ARG A 194 11.88 48.42 -4.41
C ARG A 194 13.39 48.36 -4.67
N ASP A 195 14.03 47.21 -4.36
CA ASP A 195 15.44 46.98 -4.57
C ASP A 195 15.81 46.66 -6.05
N GLY A 196 14.82 46.63 -6.94
CA GLY A 196 15.01 46.35 -8.37
C GLY A 196 15.41 44.90 -8.70
N ARG A 197 15.23 43.96 -7.77
CA ARG A 197 15.63 42.55 -7.94
C ARG A 197 14.71 41.73 -8.83
N GLY A 198 13.57 42.29 -9.25
CA GLY A 198 12.59 41.57 -10.07
C GLY A 198 11.70 40.64 -9.27
N ALA A 199 11.16 39.60 -9.94
CA ALA A 199 10.25 38.65 -9.34
C ALA A 199 10.96 37.72 -8.34
N VAL A 200 10.41 37.61 -7.14
CA VAL A 200 10.92 36.70 -6.08
C VAL A 200 10.42 35.28 -6.36
N SER A 201 11.32 34.29 -6.34
CA SER A 201 10.94 32.89 -6.57
C SER A 201 10.20 32.31 -5.37
N PHE A 202 9.34 31.31 -5.63
CA PHE A 202 8.63 30.57 -4.58
C PHE A 202 9.60 29.95 -3.56
N SER A 203 10.70 29.38 -4.00
CA SER A 203 11.72 28.78 -3.14
C SER A 203 12.36 29.80 -2.20
N GLU A 204 12.66 31.00 -2.70
CA GLU A 204 13.26 32.07 -1.90
C GLU A 204 12.32 32.55 -0.80
N ILE A 205 11.02 32.71 -1.09
CA ILE A 205 10.04 33.13 -0.09
C ILE A 205 9.88 32.05 1.00
N ARG A 206 9.81 30.79 0.59
CA ARG A 206 9.67 29.65 1.50
C ARG A 206 10.86 29.53 2.44
N ASP A 207 12.08 29.60 1.90
CA ASP A 207 13.30 29.39 2.66
C ASP A 207 13.59 30.55 3.63
N ARG A 208 13.14 31.77 3.30
CA ARG A 208 13.25 32.93 4.21
C ARG A 208 12.24 32.95 5.33
N LEU A 209 11.05 32.39 5.11
CA LEU A 209 9.97 32.38 6.11
C LEU A 209 9.92 31.06 6.89
N ASP A 210 10.72 30.07 6.48
CA ASP A 210 10.76 28.70 7.05
C ASP A 210 9.33 28.09 7.19
N VAL A 211 8.57 28.17 6.10
CA VAL A 211 7.16 27.75 6.07
C VAL A 211 6.98 26.52 5.19
N PRO A 212 6.23 25.51 5.64
CA PRO A 212 5.89 24.33 4.83
C PRO A 212 5.25 24.72 3.49
N THR A 213 5.63 24.00 2.43
CA THR A 213 5.27 24.26 1.03
C THR A 213 3.74 24.41 0.84
N ARG A 214 2.95 23.61 1.58
CA ARG A 214 1.48 23.60 1.47
C ARG A 214 0.84 24.88 2.02
N ILE A 215 1.35 25.37 3.15
CA ILE A 215 0.87 26.63 3.75
C ILE A 215 1.22 27.81 2.85
N MET A 216 2.44 27.82 2.31
CA MET A 216 2.89 28.84 1.37
C MET A 216 2.04 28.89 0.10
N ASN A 217 1.75 27.74 -0.52
CA ASN A 217 0.86 27.67 -1.69
C ASN A 217 -0.52 28.24 -1.40
N ASN A 218 -1.09 27.92 -0.24
CA ASN A 218 -2.40 28.41 0.16
C ASN A 218 -2.39 29.94 0.41
N ILE A 219 -1.33 30.45 1.02
CA ILE A 219 -1.14 31.91 1.24
C ILE A 219 -1.01 32.64 -0.09
N LEU A 220 -0.14 32.16 -0.99
CA LEU A 220 0.05 32.78 -2.31
C LEU A 220 -1.23 32.75 -3.15
N TYR A 221 -1.94 31.63 -3.15
CA TYR A 221 -3.23 31.53 -3.83
C TYR A 221 -4.25 32.55 -3.30
N THR A 222 -4.33 32.72 -1.99
CA THR A 222 -5.21 33.72 -1.36
C THR A 222 -4.79 35.15 -1.72
N LEU A 223 -3.47 35.45 -1.76
CA LEU A 223 -2.97 36.79 -2.07
C LEU A 223 -3.13 37.15 -3.56
N VAL A 224 -3.13 36.17 -4.46
CA VAL A 224 -3.36 36.39 -5.91
C VAL A 224 -4.83 36.63 -6.22
N GLN A 225 -5.73 36.07 -5.40
CA GLN A 225 -7.19 36.25 -5.58
C GLN A 225 -7.75 37.51 -4.90
N ALA A 226 -7.01 38.10 -3.99
CA ALA A 226 -7.39 39.33 -3.26
C ALA A 226 -7.04 40.58 -4.04
#